data_dba45aa55a8a667991a8476cde8a7ecb
#
_entry.id   dba45aa55a8a667991a8476cde8a7ecb
#
_cell.length_a   1.000
_cell.length_b   1.000
_cell.length_c   1.000
_cell.angle_alpha   90.00
_cell.angle_beta   90.00
_cell.angle_gamma   90.00
#
_symmetry.space_group_name_H-M   'P 1'
#
loop_
_entity.id
_entity.type
_entity.pdbx_description
1 polymer ?
#
loop_
_entity_poly.entity_id
_entity_poly.type
_entity_poly.pdbx_seq_one_letter_code
_entity_poly.pdbx_strand_id
1 'polypeptide(L)'
;MPRKTAENVETIPVGPLGIIAMPGCEALCDKIDKYLVKWRANQASEHQQNIAFYGYQRDTYKVNVSLPRFGSGEAKGVVNESVRGFDLYIITDVFNYSCTYNMYGMEVPMSPDDHYADLKRVISAISGKAKRITILMPMLYEGRQHKRSSRESLDCALALQELVNLGVDNIMTFDAHDKRVQNAIPNGSFENIMPTYQMIKSLAVSYTHLRAHETLMNL
;
A
#
# COMPACT_ATOMS: atom_id res chain seq x y z
N MET A 1 -42.47 9.57 -1.04
CA MET A 1 -41.65 10.52 -1.79
C MET A 1 -40.41 9.78 -2.24
N PRO A 2 -40.07 9.70 -3.53
CA PRO A 2 -38.85 9.07 -3.98
C PRO A 2 -37.64 9.91 -3.49
N ARG A 3 -36.66 9.26 -2.84
CA ARG A 3 -35.39 9.90 -2.50
C ARG A 3 -34.77 10.39 -3.81
N LYS A 4 -34.49 11.69 -3.92
CA LYS A 4 -33.64 12.24 -4.97
C LYS A 4 -32.34 11.47 -4.92
N THR A 5 -31.98 10.82 -6.02
CA THR A 5 -30.65 10.28 -6.26
C THR A 5 -29.66 11.41 -5.97
N ALA A 6 -28.69 11.14 -5.10
CA ALA A 6 -27.62 12.08 -4.85
C ALA A 6 -27.00 12.44 -6.20
N GLU A 7 -27.04 13.72 -6.57
CA GLU A 7 -26.28 14.24 -7.68
C GLU A 7 -24.84 13.78 -7.49
N ASN A 8 -24.25 13.18 -8.51
CA ASN A 8 -22.84 12.79 -8.50
C ASN A 8 -22.02 14.06 -8.23
N VAL A 9 -21.65 14.28 -6.98
CA VAL A 9 -20.68 15.31 -6.63
C VAL A 9 -19.35 14.83 -7.18
N GLU A 10 -18.92 15.46 -8.27
CA GLU A 10 -17.61 15.21 -8.85
C GLU A 10 -16.52 15.51 -7.82
N THR A 11 -15.91 14.49 -7.27
CA THR A 11 -14.79 14.67 -6.33
C THR A 11 -13.52 14.98 -7.13
N ILE A 12 -13.02 16.19 -6.94
CA ILE A 12 -11.75 16.61 -7.54
C ILE A 12 -10.60 15.76 -6.98
N PRO A 13 -9.73 15.18 -7.84
CA PRO A 13 -8.57 14.42 -7.37
C PRO A 13 -7.65 15.28 -6.48
N VAL A 14 -7.06 14.68 -5.46
CA VAL A 14 -6.07 15.34 -4.58
C VAL A 14 -4.84 15.79 -5.38
N GLY A 15 -4.44 14.97 -6.35
CA GLY A 15 -3.33 15.22 -7.27
C GLY A 15 -3.18 14.09 -8.27
N PRO A 16 -2.20 14.14 -9.17
CA PRO A 16 -1.85 13.02 -10.02
C PRO A 16 -1.51 11.80 -9.17
N LEU A 17 -2.12 10.65 -9.50
CA LEU A 17 -1.89 9.40 -8.78
C LEU A 17 -0.49 8.86 -9.09
N GLY A 18 0.22 8.40 -8.07
CA GLY A 18 1.45 7.64 -8.19
C GLY A 18 1.44 6.42 -7.29
N ILE A 19 1.98 5.30 -7.78
CA ILE A 19 2.09 4.05 -7.03
C ILE A 19 3.55 3.63 -6.98
N ILE A 20 4.07 3.43 -5.78
CA ILE A 20 5.42 2.94 -5.52
C ILE A 20 5.32 1.50 -5.03
N ALA A 21 5.97 0.58 -5.71
CA ALA A 21 6.16 -0.78 -5.23
C ALA A 21 7.47 -0.87 -4.44
N MET A 22 7.38 -1.28 -3.17
CA MET A 22 8.56 -1.69 -2.41
C MET A 22 9.01 -3.08 -2.84
N PRO A 23 10.27 -3.48 -2.55
CA PRO A 23 10.78 -4.79 -2.92
C PRO A 23 9.82 -5.93 -2.53
N GLY A 24 9.54 -6.82 -3.48
CA GLY A 24 8.61 -7.94 -3.34
C GLY A 24 7.14 -7.61 -3.59
N CYS A 25 6.78 -6.33 -3.82
CA CYS A 25 5.43 -5.91 -4.13
C CYS A 25 5.19 -5.61 -5.62
N GLU A 26 6.17 -5.82 -6.48
CA GLU A 26 6.13 -5.44 -7.90
C GLU A 26 4.97 -6.11 -8.63
N ALA A 27 4.79 -7.41 -8.45
CA ALA A 27 3.73 -8.17 -9.11
C ALA A 27 2.31 -7.72 -8.67
N LEU A 28 2.14 -7.34 -7.40
CA LEU A 28 0.89 -6.77 -6.90
C LEU A 28 0.66 -5.38 -7.49
N CYS A 29 1.69 -4.54 -7.49
CA CYS A 29 1.64 -3.21 -8.05
C CYS A 29 1.29 -3.23 -9.54
N ASP A 30 1.87 -4.16 -10.32
CA ASP A 30 1.56 -4.33 -11.74
C ASP A 30 0.10 -4.69 -11.99
N LYS A 31 -0.50 -5.52 -11.14
CA LYS A 31 -1.93 -5.85 -11.24
C LYS A 31 -2.80 -4.65 -10.92
N ILE A 32 -2.46 -3.89 -9.88
CA ILE A 32 -3.18 -2.68 -9.48
C ILE A 32 -3.08 -1.63 -10.59
N ASP A 33 -1.88 -1.40 -11.13
CA ASP A 33 -1.64 -0.43 -12.19
C ASP A 33 -2.47 -0.74 -13.44
N LYS A 34 -2.42 -1.97 -13.94
CA LYS A 34 -3.23 -2.43 -15.07
C LYS A 34 -4.73 -2.23 -14.85
N TYR A 35 -5.20 -2.51 -13.63
CA TYR A 35 -6.61 -2.31 -13.28
C TYR A 35 -6.98 -0.82 -13.30
N LEU A 36 -6.16 0.04 -12.72
CA LEU A 36 -6.38 1.48 -12.65
C LEU A 36 -6.34 2.13 -14.04
N VAL A 37 -5.37 1.76 -14.87
CA VAL A 37 -5.27 2.23 -16.27
C VAL A 37 -6.57 1.89 -17.02
N LYS A 38 -7.01 0.63 -16.96
CA LYS A 38 -8.24 0.20 -17.61
C LYS A 38 -9.49 0.90 -17.04
N TRP A 39 -9.58 1.02 -15.73
CA TRP A 39 -10.72 1.63 -15.07
C TRP A 39 -10.85 3.11 -15.41
N ARG A 40 -9.76 3.86 -15.34
CA ARG A 40 -9.74 5.29 -15.65
C ARG A 40 -9.91 5.57 -17.14
N ALA A 41 -9.41 4.71 -18.02
CA ALA A 41 -9.66 4.82 -19.44
C ALA A 41 -11.17 4.72 -19.79
N ASN A 42 -11.91 3.88 -19.09
CA ASN A 42 -13.35 3.76 -19.28
C ASN A 42 -14.14 5.00 -18.80
N GLN A 43 -13.58 5.79 -17.89
CA GLN A 43 -14.17 7.02 -17.39
C GLN A 43 -13.69 8.28 -18.13
N ALA A 44 -12.84 8.11 -19.14
CA ALA A 44 -12.21 9.20 -19.86
C ALA A 44 -13.16 10.23 -20.47
N SER A 45 -14.31 9.76 -20.94
CA SER A 45 -15.31 10.61 -21.61
C SER A 45 -15.97 11.63 -20.66
N GLU A 46 -15.92 11.39 -19.36
CA GLU A 46 -16.60 12.21 -18.36
C GLU A 46 -15.78 13.43 -17.92
N HIS A 47 -14.44 13.42 -18.10
CA HIS A 47 -13.54 14.38 -17.48
C HIS A 47 -12.59 15.14 -18.43
N GLN A 48 -12.76 15.00 -19.74
CA GLN A 48 -11.78 15.46 -20.74
C GLN A 48 -11.50 16.97 -20.77
N GLN A 49 -12.36 17.81 -20.19
CA GLN A 49 -12.26 19.26 -20.32
C GLN A 49 -11.86 19.99 -19.03
N ASN A 50 -11.72 19.30 -17.91
CA ASN A 50 -11.43 19.92 -16.63
C ASN A 50 -9.96 19.81 -16.26
N ILE A 51 -9.27 20.94 -16.12
CA ILE A 51 -7.84 21.01 -15.74
C ILE A 51 -7.55 20.32 -14.40
N ALA A 52 -8.54 20.19 -13.51
CA ALA A 52 -8.40 19.48 -12.25
C ALA A 52 -8.10 17.97 -12.42
N PHE A 53 -8.41 17.43 -13.60
CA PHE A 53 -8.12 16.04 -13.97
C PHE A 53 -6.83 15.88 -14.79
N TYR A 54 -5.99 16.93 -14.84
CA TYR A 54 -4.68 16.83 -15.48
C TYR A 54 -3.88 15.67 -14.88
N GLY A 55 -3.37 14.78 -15.74
CA GLY A 55 -2.64 13.58 -15.32
C GLY A 55 -3.51 12.46 -14.73
N TYR A 56 -4.87 12.59 -14.83
CA TYR A 56 -5.80 11.56 -14.40
C TYR A 56 -5.67 10.29 -15.24
N GLN A 57 -5.48 10.43 -16.56
CA GLN A 57 -5.20 9.34 -17.47
C GLN A 57 -3.71 9.25 -17.76
N ARG A 58 -3.15 8.08 -17.55
CA ARG A 58 -1.75 7.76 -17.82
C ARG A 58 -1.64 6.32 -18.30
N ASP A 59 -0.60 6.01 -19.05
CA ASP A 59 -0.28 4.65 -19.48
C ASP A 59 0.19 3.78 -18.31
N THR A 60 0.72 4.40 -17.26
CA THR A 60 1.08 3.78 -15.98
C THR A 60 1.05 4.80 -14.84
N TYR A 61 0.68 4.36 -13.68
CA TYR A 61 0.73 5.13 -12.44
C TYR A 61 1.94 4.77 -11.58
N LYS A 62 2.75 3.81 -12.03
CA LYS A 62 3.95 3.42 -11.29
C LYS A 62 4.97 4.54 -11.28
N VAL A 63 5.54 4.78 -10.11
CA VAL A 63 6.66 5.70 -9.88
C VAL A 63 7.92 4.88 -9.69
N ASN A 64 8.95 5.21 -10.44
CA ASN A 64 10.21 4.47 -10.39
C ASN A 64 11.04 4.89 -9.17
N VAL A 65 11.36 3.91 -8.32
CA VAL A 65 12.26 4.07 -7.18
C VAL A 65 13.35 3.02 -7.22
N SER A 66 14.48 3.32 -6.60
CA SER A 66 15.56 2.36 -6.43
C SER A 66 16.10 2.39 -5.00
N LEU A 67 16.55 1.24 -4.53
CA LEU A 67 17.04 1.02 -3.17
C LEU A 67 18.43 0.32 -3.24
N PRO A 68 19.44 1.02 -3.76
CA PRO A 68 20.77 0.41 -3.83
C PRO A 68 21.31 0.14 -2.42
N ARG A 69 21.87 -1.07 -2.26
CA ARG A 69 22.54 -1.49 -1.04
C ARG A 69 24.06 -1.45 -1.19
N PHE A 70 24.72 -1.04 -0.15
CA PHE A 70 26.18 -1.12 -0.03
C PHE A 70 26.60 -2.50 0.48
N GLY A 71 27.85 -2.86 0.28
CA GLY A 71 28.39 -4.14 0.76
C GLY A 71 28.29 -4.35 2.27
N SER A 72 28.18 -3.27 3.05
CA SER A 72 27.93 -3.28 4.50
C SER A 72 26.48 -3.62 4.89
N GLY A 73 25.56 -3.71 3.92
CA GLY A 73 24.12 -3.88 4.16
C GLY A 73 23.35 -2.57 4.28
N GLU A 74 24.02 -1.42 4.40
CA GLU A 74 23.37 -0.11 4.36
C GLU A 74 22.70 0.13 3.01
N ALA A 75 21.62 0.92 3.00
CA ALA A 75 20.90 1.26 1.79
C ALA A 75 20.58 2.74 1.71
N LYS A 76 20.23 3.21 0.51
CA LYS A 76 19.61 4.54 0.31
C LYS A 76 18.38 4.40 -0.55
N GLY A 77 17.38 5.26 -0.30
CA GLY A 77 16.22 5.42 -1.18
C GLY A 77 16.49 6.47 -2.26
N VAL A 78 16.09 6.18 -3.48
CA VAL A 78 16.16 7.11 -4.60
C VAL A 78 14.83 7.10 -5.34
N VAL A 79 14.24 8.27 -5.54
CA VAL A 79 13.05 8.47 -6.40
C VAL A 79 13.55 9.00 -7.74
N ASN A 80 13.37 8.21 -8.79
CA ASN A 80 14.01 8.45 -10.10
C ASN A 80 13.24 9.43 -10.99
N GLU A 81 12.10 9.95 -10.50
CA GLU A 81 11.26 10.92 -11.21
C GLU A 81 10.63 11.93 -10.26
N SER A 82 10.07 13.01 -10.80
CA SER A 82 9.43 14.04 -9.97
C SER A 82 8.07 13.58 -9.48
N VAL A 83 7.88 13.60 -8.18
CA VAL A 83 6.61 13.28 -7.49
C VAL A 83 5.93 14.51 -6.89
N ARG A 84 6.34 15.71 -7.34
CA ARG A 84 5.79 16.97 -6.82
C ARG A 84 4.28 17.06 -7.06
N GLY A 85 3.54 17.25 -5.98
CA GLY A 85 2.09 17.40 -6.01
C GLY A 85 1.32 16.09 -6.21
N PHE A 86 1.98 14.93 -6.25
CA PHE A 86 1.33 13.63 -6.43
C PHE A 86 0.57 13.21 -5.19
N ASP A 87 -0.49 12.46 -5.42
CA ASP A 87 -1.15 11.59 -4.45
C ASP A 87 -0.50 10.22 -4.54
N LEU A 88 0.42 9.94 -3.60
CA LEU A 88 1.28 8.74 -3.64
C LEU A 88 0.73 7.62 -2.77
N TYR A 89 0.74 6.41 -3.33
CA TYR A 89 0.49 5.16 -2.63
C TYR A 89 1.76 4.31 -2.64
N ILE A 90 2.29 4.00 -1.47
CA ILE A 90 3.47 3.13 -1.30
C ILE A 90 3.00 1.78 -0.81
N ILE A 91 3.24 0.73 -1.61
CA ILE A 91 2.83 -0.63 -1.30
C ILE A 91 4.05 -1.38 -0.76
N THR A 92 3.95 -1.90 0.45
CA THR A 92 5.04 -2.60 1.14
C THR A 92 4.54 -3.86 1.84
N ASP A 93 5.24 -4.98 1.63
CA ASP A 93 5.08 -6.21 2.39
C ASP A 93 6.33 -6.43 3.25
N VAL A 94 6.22 -6.07 4.52
CA VAL A 94 7.34 -6.14 5.46
C VAL A 94 7.69 -7.56 5.88
N PHE A 95 6.85 -8.54 5.58
CA PHE A 95 7.08 -9.95 5.92
C PHE A 95 7.51 -10.81 4.72
N ASN A 96 7.94 -10.18 3.63
CA ASN A 96 8.41 -10.89 2.45
C ASN A 96 9.87 -11.30 2.59
N TYR A 97 10.10 -12.50 3.13
CA TYR A 97 11.44 -13.10 3.29
C TYR A 97 12.06 -13.62 1.99
N SER A 98 11.35 -13.57 0.86
CA SER A 98 11.90 -13.94 -0.45
C SER A 98 12.81 -12.86 -1.05
N CYS A 99 12.73 -11.63 -0.53
CA CYS A 99 13.63 -10.55 -0.91
C CYS A 99 14.98 -10.73 -0.22
N THR A 100 16.05 -10.68 -1.00
CA THR A 100 17.41 -10.84 -0.48
C THR A 100 18.30 -9.68 -0.91
N TYR A 101 19.40 -9.48 -0.21
CA TYR A 101 20.48 -8.58 -0.61
C TYR A 101 21.85 -9.17 -0.29
N ASN A 102 22.88 -8.68 -0.96
CA ASN A 102 24.24 -9.12 -0.71
C ASN A 102 24.89 -8.26 0.40
N MET A 103 25.45 -8.91 1.41
CA MET A 103 26.22 -8.29 2.48
C MET A 103 27.53 -9.05 2.67
N TYR A 104 28.66 -8.39 2.39
CA TYR A 104 30.01 -8.98 2.45
C TYR A 104 30.14 -10.28 1.65
N GLY A 105 29.47 -10.37 0.50
CA GLY A 105 29.48 -11.53 -0.36
C GLY A 105 28.52 -12.66 0.02
N MET A 106 27.72 -12.48 1.08
CA MET A 106 26.68 -13.41 1.50
C MET A 106 25.31 -12.90 1.08
N GLU A 107 24.48 -13.79 0.58
CA GLU A 107 23.06 -13.49 0.33
C GLU A 107 22.28 -13.57 1.64
N VAL A 108 21.63 -12.46 2.00
CA VAL A 108 20.89 -12.31 3.26
C VAL A 108 19.44 -12.02 2.96
N PRO A 109 18.46 -12.76 3.53
CA PRO A 109 17.06 -12.43 3.40
C PRO A 109 16.75 -11.14 4.16
N MET A 110 15.87 -10.32 3.58
CA MET A 110 15.40 -9.10 4.23
C MET A 110 14.51 -9.46 5.44
N SER A 111 14.83 -8.86 6.58
CA SER A 111 13.99 -8.90 7.76
C SER A 111 12.84 -7.90 7.66
N PRO A 112 11.81 -7.98 8.52
CA PRO A 112 10.78 -6.94 8.62
C PRO A 112 11.37 -5.55 8.87
N ASP A 113 12.44 -5.46 9.65
CA ASP A 113 13.16 -4.21 9.95
C ASP A 113 13.86 -3.65 8.70
N ASP A 114 14.43 -4.51 7.85
CA ASP A 114 15.03 -4.08 6.59
C ASP A 114 13.99 -3.47 5.65
N HIS A 115 12.85 -4.13 5.49
CA HIS A 115 11.73 -3.62 4.69
C HIS A 115 11.19 -2.31 5.24
N TYR A 116 11.01 -2.22 6.57
CA TYR A 116 10.54 -1.01 7.22
C TYR A 116 11.55 0.13 7.11
N ALA A 117 12.84 -0.15 7.25
CA ALA A 117 13.90 0.83 7.05
C ALA A 117 13.94 1.34 5.60
N ASP A 118 13.76 0.45 4.62
CA ASP A 118 13.71 0.82 3.20
C ASP A 118 12.47 1.69 2.89
N LEU A 119 11.32 1.39 3.49
CA LEU A 119 10.13 2.24 3.40
C LEU A 119 10.43 3.67 3.88
N LYS A 120 11.08 3.82 5.03
CA LYS A 120 11.46 5.14 5.56
C LYS A 120 12.44 5.88 4.64
N ARG A 121 13.38 5.15 4.00
CA ARG A 121 14.32 5.73 3.03
C ARG A 121 13.59 6.30 1.81
N VAL A 122 12.59 5.58 1.29
CA VAL A 122 11.78 6.07 0.16
C VAL A 122 10.95 7.30 0.56
N ILE A 123 10.28 7.27 1.72
CA ILE A 123 9.53 8.43 2.24
C ILE A 123 10.44 9.64 2.39
N SER A 124 11.63 9.44 2.98
CA SER A 124 12.63 10.50 3.10
C SER A 124 13.09 11.04 1.74
N ALA A 125 13.24 10.19 0.73
CA ALA A 125 13.64 10.60 -0.63
C ALA A 125 12.54 11.40 -1.35
N ILE A 126 11.25 11.17 -1.04
CA ILE A 126 10.12 11.98 -1.51
C ILE A 126 10.24 13.40 -0.96
N SER A 127 10.83 13.57 0.25
CA SER A 127 11.22 14.87 0.82
C SER A 127 10.07 15.87 0.91
N GLY A 128 8.87 15.43 1.30
CA GLY A 128 7.69 16.28 1.49
C GLY A 128 7.17 16.95 0.21
N LYS A 129 7.56 16.49 -0.97
CA LYS A 129 7.14 17.08 -2.26
C LYS A 129 5.82 16.53 -2.77
N ALA A 130 5.41 15.36 -2.32
CA ALA A 130 4.10 14.80 -2.61
C ALA A 130 3.00 15.64 -1.96
N LYS A 131 1.81 15.61 -2.53
CA LYS A 131 0.63 16.27 -1.96
C LYS A 131 0.04 15.45 -0.81
N ARG A 132 0.08 14.13 -0.94
CA ARG A 132 -0.36 13.16 0.06
C ARG A 132 0.45 11.88 -0.08
N ILE A 133 0.75 11.23 1.04
CA ILE A 133 1.41 9.92 1.08
C ILE A 133 0.51 8.95 1.84
N THR A 134 0.08 7.91 1.16
CA THR A 134 -0.66 6.77 1.73
C THR A 134 0.22 5.53 1.69
N ILE A 135 0.36 4.84 2.80
CA ILE A 135 1.04 3.54 2.85
C ILE A 135 0.00 2.43 2.83
N LEU A 136 0.15 1.49 1.91
CA LEU A 136 -0.58 0.23 1.91
C LEU A 136 0.36 -0.87 2.39
N MET A 137 0.14 -1.32 3.63
CA MET A 137 0.90 -2.36 4.31
C MET A 137 -0.05 -3.52 4.62
N PRO A 138 -0.17 -4.53 3.73
CA PRO A 138 -1.17 -5.59 3.88
C PRO A 138 -1.12 -6.28 5.24
N MET A 139 0.06 -6.50 5.78
CA MET A 139 0.29 -6.99 7.14
C MET A 139 1.06 -5.94 7.94
N LEU A 140 0.47 -5.47 9.03
CA LEU A 140 0.99 -4.35 9.80
C LEU A 140 2.30 -4.71 10.49
N TYR A 141 3.36 -3.91 10.24
CA TYR A 141 4.65 -4.02 10.91
C TYR A 141 4.47 -3.86 12.42
N GLU A 142 5.08 -4.75 13.20
CA GLU A 142 4.96 -4.84 14.66
C GLU A 142 3.52 -4.87 15.20
N GLY A 143 2.55 -5.29 14.38
CA GLY A 143 1.13 -5.31 14.74
C GLY A 143 0.79 -6.15 15.98
N ARG A 144 1.67 -7.09 16.38
CA ARG A 144 1.54 -7.89 17.60
C ARG A 144 2.01 -7.17 18.85
N GLN A 145 2.89 -6.16 18.71
CA GLN A 145 3.40 -5.30 19.80
C GLN A 145 2.54 -4.06 19.98
N HIS A 146 1.23 -4.27 20.11
CA HIS A 146 0.20 -3.23 20.15
C HIS A 146 -0.20 -2.80 21.56
N LYS A 147 0.24 -3.52 22.59
CA LYS A 147 -0.03 -3.21 24.01
C LYS A 147 1.20 -3.52 24.86
N ARG A 148 1.27 -2.85 26.00
CA ARG A 148 2.31 -3.04 27.01
C ARG A 148 1.68 -3.63 28.27
N SER A 149 2.24 -4.71 28.79
CA SER A 149 1.81 -5.36 30.02
C SER A 149 2.81 -5.19 31.15
N SER A 150 4.07 -4.89 30.81
CA SER A 150 5.17 -4.72 31.77
C SER A 150 6.19 -3.72 31.23
N ARG A 151 7.47 -3.93 31.51
CA ARG A 151 8.60 -3.12 30.96
C ARG A 151 8.96 -3.63 29.56
N GLU A 152 8.05 -3.43 28.62
CA GLU A 152 8.17 -3.86 27.23
C GLU A 152 8.22 -2.63 26.30
N SER A 153 8.81 -2.79 25.13
CA SER A 153 8.67 -1.81 24.05
C SER A 153 7.23 -1.79 23.51
N LEU A 154 6.86 -0.71 22.86
CA LEU A 154 5.55 -0.57 22.19
C LEU A 154 5.79 -0.28 20.72
N ASP A 155 6.38 -1.26 20.02
CA ASP A 155 6.99 -1.04 18.71
C ASP A 155 5.98 -0.69 17.62
N CYS A 156 4.77 -1.26 17.68
CA CYS A 156 3.70 -0.88 16.76
C CYS A 156 3.37 0.62 16.84
N ALA A 157 3.22 1.15 18.05
CA ALA A 157 2.90 2.57 18.24
C ALA A 157 4.05 3.48 17.80
N LEU A 158 5.29 3.10 18.15
CA LEU A 158 6.48 3.84 17.74
C LEU A 158 6.62 3.88 16.21
N ALA A 159 6.44 2.75 15.55
CA ALA A 159 6.51 2.67 14.10
C ALA A 159 5.43 3.53 13.41
N LEU A 160 4.18 3.46 13.87
CA LEU A 160 3.11 4.29 13.32
C LEU A 160 3.39 5.79 13.50
N GLN A 161 3.84 6.19 14.69
CA GLN A 161 4.20 7.59 14.98
C GLN A 161 5.39 8.06 14.13
N GLU A 162 6.39 7.21 13.92
CA GLU A 162 7.54 7.52 13.08
C GLU A 162 7.11 7.78 11.63
N LEU A 163 6.21 6.97 11.06
CA LEU A 163 5.68 7.18 9.71
C LEU A 163 4.92 8.51 9.60
N VAL A 164 4.06 8.82 10.57
CA VAL A 164 3.33 10.09 10.60
C VAL A 164 4.29 11.28 10.71
N ASN A 165 5.32 11.17 11.56
CA ASN A 165 6.34 12.21 11.72
C ASN A 165 7.19 12.40 10.44
N LEU A 166 7.33 11.37 9.61
CA LEU A 166 7.97 11.46 8.29
C LEU A 166 7.07 12.08 7.21
N GLY A 167 5.82 12.41 7.55
CA GLY A 167 4.87 13.06 6.64
C GLY A 167 3.94 12.10 5.91
N VAL A 168 3.70 10.91 6.47
CA VAL A 168 2.67 9.99 5.98
C VAL A 168 1.30 10.46 6.47
N ASP A 169 0.38 10.64 5.53
CA ASP A 169 -0.98 11.12 5.82
C ASP A 169 -1.93 9.97 6.19
N ASN A 170 -1.77 8.82 5.55
CA ASN A 170 -2.68 7.69 5.75
C ASN A 170 -1.92 6.34 5.74
N ILE A 171 -2.31 5.44 6.63
CA ILE A 171 -1.79 4.08 6.73
C ILE A 171 -2.96 3.11 6.58
N MET A 172 -2.88 2.23 5.58
CA MET A 172 -3.89 1.22 5.29
C MET A 172 -3.32 -0.17 5.54
N THR A 173 -4.05 -1.00 6.25
CA THR A 173 -3.69 -2.41 6.50
C THR A 173 -4.91 -3.32 6.38
N PHE A 174 -4.67 -4.62 6.21
CA PHE A 174 -5.75 -5.61 6.23
C PHE A 174 -5.75 -6.35 7.55
N ASP A 175 -6.94 -6.43 8.19
CA ASP A 175 -7.21 -7.23 9.38
C ASP A 175 -6.13 -7.10 10.46
N ALA A 176 -5.94 -5.87 10.94
CA ALA A 176 -4.99 -5.59 12.00
C ALA A 176 -5.27 -6.46 13.23
N HIS A 177 -4.22 -7.02 13.83
CA HIS A 177 -4.31 -7.88 15.02
C HIS A 177 -5.12 -7.25 16.16
N ASP A 178 -4.99 -5.94 16.34
CA ASP A 178 -5.83 -5.14 17.23
C ASP A 178 -6.18 -3.80 16.58
N LYS A 179 -7.46 -3.51 16.41
CA LYS A 179 -7.95 -2.26 15.80
C LYS A 179 -7.55 -1.00 16.60
N ARG A 180 -7.25 -1.15 17.89
CA ARG A 180 -6.88 -0.03 18.77
C ARG A 180 -5.52 0.57 18.48
N VAL A 181 -4.70 -0.07 17.62
CA VAL A 181 -3.42 0.50 17.16
C VAL A 181 -3.57 1.90 16.55
N GLN A 182 -4.74 2.20 15.96
CA GLN A 182 -5.07 3.55 15.46
C GLN A 182 -4.97 4.64 16.53
N ASN A 183 -5.14 4.30 17.81
CA ASN A 183 -5.05 5.25 18.91
C ASN A 183 -3.62 5.77 19.14
N ALA A 184 -2.61 5.12 18.56
CA ALA A 184 -1.21 5.57 18.64
C ALA A 184 -0.95 6.83 17.80
N ILE A 185 -1.81 7.10 16.79
CA ILE A 185 -1.65 8.21 15.85
C ILE A 185 -2.93 9.05 15.77
N PRO A 186 -3.32 9.77 16.83
CA PRO A 186 -4.60 10.48 16.88
C PRO A 186 -4.76 11.57 15.80
N ASN A 187 -3.66 12.07 15.27
CA ASN A 187 -3.63 13.09 14.22
C ASN A 187 -3.36 12.51 12.82
N GLY A 188 -3.13 11.18 12.71
CA GLY A 188 -2.94 10.46 11.45
C GLY A 188 -4.19 9.69 11.05
N SER A 189 -4.32 9.40 9.77
CA SER A 189 -5.38 8.52 9.29
C SER A 189 -4.90 7.07 9.30
N PHE A 190 -5.73 6.17 9.85
CA PHE A 190 -5.47 4.73 9.86
C PHE A 190 -6.71 3.98 9.39
N GLU A 191 -6.55 3.19 8.35
CA GLU A 191 -7.64 2.39 7.78
C GLU A 191 -7.35 0.90 7.93
N ASN A 192 -8.19 0.23 8.72
CA ASN A 192 -8.17 -1.23 8.84
C ASN A 192 -9.23 -1.84 7.93
N ILE A 193 -8.78 -2.39 6.80
CA ILE A 193 -9.65 -2.99 5.78
C ILE A 193 -9.90 -4.44 6.14
N MET A 194 -11.18 -4.82 6.22
CA MET A 194 -11.59 -6.21 6.49
C MET A 194 -11.81 -6.95 5.17
N PRO A 195 -10.99 -7.95 4.82
CA PRO A 195 -11.09 -8.68 3.55
C PRO A 195 -12.19 -9.75 3.55
N THR A 196 -13.05 -9.79 4.56
CA THR A 196 -14.05 -10.84 4.82
C THR A 196 -14.92 -11.14 3.59
N TYR A 197 -15.42 -10.11 2.91
CA TYR A 197 -16.25 -10.30 1.72
C TYR A 197 -15.50 -11.02 0.60
N GLN A 198 -14.26 -10.64 0.33
CA GLN A 198 -13.46 -11.24 -0.73
C GLN A 198 -13.08 -12.69 -0.38
N MET A 199 -12.80 -12.96 0.89
CA MET A 199 -12.53 -14.31 1.37
C MET A 199 -13.76 -15.21 1.21
N ILE A 200 -14.94 -14.78 1.67
CA ILE A 200 -16.19 -15.53 1.52
C ILE A 200 -16.50 -15.78 0.03
N LYS A 201 -16.37 -14.76 -0.80
CA LYS A 201 -16.59 -14.87 -2.25
C LYS A 201 -15.65 -15.91 -2.88
N SER A 202 -14.38 -15.89 -2.52
CA SER A 202 -13.38 -16.86 -3.01
C SER A 202 -13.72 -18.28 -2.58
N LEU A 203 -14.10 -18.48 -1.30
CA LEU A 203 -14.53 -19.78 -0.79
C LEU A 203 -15.81 -20.30 -1.49
N ALA A 204 -16.80 -19.43 -1.69
CA ALA A 204 -18.04 -19.80 -2.38
C ALA A 204 -17.78 -20.26 -3.82
N VAL A 205 -16.91 -19.57 -4.56
CA VAL A 205 -16.51 -19.96 -5.92
C VAL A 205 -15.76 -21.30 -5.90
N SER A 206 -14.82 -21.49 -5.00
CA SER A 206 -14.06 -22.74 -4.85
C SER A 206 -14.99 -23.92 -4.51
N TYR A 207 -15.97 -23.72 -3.61
CA TYR A 207 -16.93 -24.73 -3.23
C TYR A 207 -17.85 -25.16 -4.38
N THR A 208 -18.30 -24.22 -5.22
CA THR A 208 -19.11 -24.55 -6.40
C THR A 208 -18.32 -25.37 -7.41
N HIS A 209 -17.05 -25.09 -7.61
CA HIS A 209 -16.17 -25.88 -8.46
C HIS A 209 -15.92 -27.29 -7.92
N LEU A 210 -15.71 -27.45 -6.62
CA LEU A 210 -15.53 -28.76 -5.99
C LEU A 210 -16.78 -29.63 -6.13
N ARG A 211 -17.98 -29.08 -5.91
CA ARG A 211 -19.23 -29.82 -6.10
C ARG A 211 -19.48 -30.24 -7.56
N ALA A 212 -19.08 -29.43 -8.53
CA ALA A 212 -19.20 -29.78 -9.94
C ALA A 212 -18.32 -31.00 -10.30
N HIS A 213 -17.16 -31.13 -9.67
CA HIS A 213 -16.29 -32.31 -9.84
C HIS A 213 -16.81 -33.56 -9.13
N GLU A 214 -17.43 -33.43 -7.94
CA GLU A 214 -18.01 -34.59 -7.24
C GLU A 214 -19.22 -35.18 -7.96
N THR A 215 -20.05 -34.34 -8.60
CA THR A 215 -21.21 -34.82 -9.36
C THR A 215 -20.81 -35.54 -10.65
N LEU A 216 -19.65 -35.26 -11.23
CA LEU A 216 -19.13 -35.95 -12.43
C LEU A 216 -18.48 -37.30 -12.11
N MET A 217 -18.08 -37.55 -10.85
CA MET A 217 -17.48 -38.82 -10.43
C MET A 217 -18.51 -39.84 -9.89
N ASN A 218 -19.79 -39.44 -9.73
CA ASN A 218 -20.87 -40.28 -9.23
C ASN A 218 -21.92 -40.65 -10.31
N LEU A 219 -21.59 -40.43 -11.59
CA LEU A 219 -22.32 -40.91 -12.76
C LEU A 219 -21.46 -41.93 -13.53
#